data_22e4ad7d491312e509d4901b11457495
#
_entry.id   22e4ad7d491312e509d4901b11457495
#
_cell.length_a   1.000
_cell.length_b   1.000
_cell.length_c   1.000
_cell.angle_alpha   90.00
_cell.angle_beta   90.00
_cell.angle_gamma   90.00
#
_symmetry.space_group_name_H-M   'P 1'
#
loop_
_entity.id
_entity.type
_entity.pdbx_description
1 polymer ?
#
loop_
_entity_poly.entity_id
_entity_poly.type
_entity_poly.pdbx_seq_one_letter_code
_entity_poly.pdbx_strand_id
1 'polypeptide(L)'
;MSTTPPAVVPFESQPPQVMKRNFFLGAINGVLFVFAETLFDPTLVVTSLANQLGASAFILGLFGPISSAGWYLPPFFVAGYVQSRPLKIAVYRGMSFIRIACWILLAAVVNLVRDPAWILISLIVAYSIASLASGIGGLPFLEVVSKTVPPVRRGELFAWRLGLGGLLGITASGLVRWLLDPATPITFPNNYGLLAIGFCLFASISLMLFNQIKETPDANPRPSRPFRQQLRIALGIVRTSPNYRRHLLTQALLFVGVSAVPFYMVYVNRELDAPLQWVGVYLAVQMVANLLANLLFGWLSRRVGNQKVLTVGAVAGVIAAAIMTGMVLLAKPLAISGLTAAWLLTPVFAMVGIRVAAVGVASPSLMLNIVPPEERSLMIGFTQTVGGMVVLLTMTSGLIVGAVGYPALMIISLAAYIGAVLLALQIREHPDL
;
A
#
# COMPACT_ATOMS: atom_id res chain seq x y z
N MET A 1 9.52 -26.49 37.54
CA MET A 1 9.96 -25.12 37.26
C MET A 1 8.73 -24.32 36.82
N SER A 2 8.26 -23.42 37.68
CA SER A 2 7.06 -22.62 37.47
C SER A 2 7.33 -21.60 36.35
N THR A 3 6.74 -21.79 35.18
CA THR A 3 6.75 -20.81 34.10
C THR A 3 5.62 -19.80 34.36
N THR A 4 5.94 -18.78 35.13
CA THR A 4 5.10 -17.57 35.17
C THR A 4 5.04 -16.98 33.77
N PRO A 5 3.86 -16.73 33.16
CA PRO A 5 3.78 -16.06 31.88
C PRO A 5 4.42 -14.67 32.00
N PRO A 6 5.13 -14.18 30.99
CA PRO A 6 5.78 -12.87 31.06
C PRO A 6 4.71 -11.82 31.34
N ALA A 7 4.92 -11.08 32.42
CA ALA A 7 4.02 -10.00 32.82
C ALA A 7 3.79 -9.06 31.62
N VAL A 8 2.55 -8.94 31.22
CA VAL A 8 2.11 -7.88 30.29
C VAL A 8 2.53 -6.58 30.96
N VAL A 9 3.53 -5.89 30.41
CA VAL A 9 3.95 -4.59 30.92
C VAL A 9 2.73 -3.68 30.89
N PRO A 10 2.25 -3.19 32.05
CA PRO A 10 1.06 -2.37 32.09
C PRO A 10 1.30 -1.16 31.18
N PHE A 11 0.27 -0.78 30.42
CA PHE A 11 0.26 0.49 29.68
C PHE A 11 0.50 1.61 30.72
N GLU A 12 1.73 2.17 30.74
CA GLU A 12 2.02 3.32 31.61
C GLU A 12 1.16 4.48 31.14
N SER A 13 0.13 4.79 31.91
CA SER A 13 -0.80 5.87 31.58
C SER A 13 -0.09 7.20 31.61
N GLN A 14 0.16 7.75 30.44
CA GLN A 14 0.60 9.15 30.31
C GLN A 14 -0.52 10.08 30.82
N PRO A 15 -0.19 11.32 31.24
CA PRO A 15 -1.22 12.29 31.61
C PRO A 15 -2.32 12.40 30.55
N PRO A 16 -3.60 12.46 30.91
CA PRO A 16 -4.73 12.46 29.98
C PRO A 16 -4.61 13.49 28.85
N GLN A 17 -4.04 14.66 29.15
CA GLN A 17 -3.80 15.72 28.18
C GLN A 17 -2.78 15.30 27.08
N VAL A 18 -1.72 14.60 27.51
CA VAL A 18 -0.68 14.10 26.57
C VAL A 18 -1.26 12.99 25.69
N MET A 19 -2.03 12.06 26.28
CA MET A 19 -2.69 10.99 25.52
C MET A 19 -3.67 11.55 24.49
N LYS A 20 -4.50 12.54 24.87
CA LYS A 20 -5.43 13.21 23.96
C LYS A 20 -4.70 13.89 22.82
N ARG A 21 -3.63 14.67 23.14
CA ARG A 21 -2.76 15.31 22.13
C ARG A 21 -2.15 14.28 21.17
N ASN A 22 -1.53 13.22 21.69
CA ASN A 22 -0.91 12.17 20.88
C ASN A 22 -1.93 11.50 19.95
N PHE A 23 -3.14 11.24 20.45
CA PHE A 23 -4.24 10.69 19.65
C PHE A 23 -4.59 11.61 18.46
N PHE A 24 -4.82 12.90 18.71
CA PHE A 24 -5.14 13.86 17.65
C PHE A 24 -4.00 14.00 16.64
N LEU A 25 -2.75 14.11 17.09
CA LEU A 25 -1.59 14.18 16.20
C LEU A 25 -1.50 12.93 15.31
N GLY A 26 -1.73 11.74 15.88
CA GLY A 26 -1.76 10.48 15.14
C GLY A 26 -2.91 10.41 14.14
N ALA A 27 -4.11 10.87 14.50
CA ALA A 27 -5.28 10.87 13.62
C ALA A 27 -5.09 11.83 12.44
N ILE A 28 -4.74 13.10 12.71
CA ILE A 28 -4.53 14.13 11.67
C ILE A 28 -3.38 13.74 10.74
N ASN A 29 -2.28 13.18 11.29
CA ASN A 29 -1.21 12.62 10.48
C ASN A 29 -1.76 11.63 9.43
N GLY A 30 -2.58 10.66 9.84
CA GLY A 30 -3.13 9.68 8.90
C GLY A 30 -4.04 10.30 7.85
N VAL A 31 -4.91 11.20 8.26
CA VAL A 31 -5.84 11.90 7.36
C VAL A 31 -5.09 12.68 6.27
N LEU A 32 -4.12 13.51 6.67
CA LEU A 32 -3.32 14.29 5.72
C LEU A 32 -2.43 13.43 4.84
N PHE A 33 -1.95 12.28 5.37
CA PHE A 33 -1.11 11.37 4.60
C PHE A 33 -1.90 10.70 3.48
N VAL A 34 -3.13 10.22 3.76
CA VAL A 34 -4.00 9.62 2.74
C VAL A 34 -4.38 10.66 1.67
N PHE A 35 -4.70 11.89 2.08
CA PHE A 35 -4.96 12.99 1.14
C PHE A 35 -3.76 13.23 0.22
N ALA A 36 -2.57 13.36 0.80
CA ALA A 36 -1.34 13.58 0.04
C ALA A 36 -1.05 12.42 -0.93
N GLU A 37 -1.08 11.17 -0.45
CA GLU A 37 -0.84 9.99 -1.32
C GLU A 37 -1.81 9.94 -2.50
N THR A 38 -3.05 10.39 -2.34
CA THR A 38 -4.01 10.44 -3.45
C THR A 38 -3.63 11.49 -4.50
N LEU A 39 -3.05 12.64 -4.10
CA LEU A 39 -2.61 13.67 -5.06
C LEU A 39 -1.50 13.18 -5.98
N PHE A 40 -0.64 12.29 -5.50
CA PHE A 40 0.53 11.80 -6.25
C PHE A 40 0.64 10.29 -6.15
N ASP A 41 -0.49 9.59 -6.41
CA ASP A 41 -0.59 8.12 -6.35
C ASP A 41 0.41 7.46 -7.30
N PRO A 42 1.26 6.53 -6.81
CA PRO A 42 2.31 5.91 -7.61
C PRO A 42 1.79 5.08 -8.77
N THR A 43 0.59 4.51 -8.64
CA THR A 43 0.02 3.58 -9.62
C THR A 43 -0.70 4.29 -10.75
N LEU A 44 -1.32 5.43 -10.46
CA LEU A 44 -2.13 6.19 -11.42
C LEU A 44 -1.47 7.50 -11.81
N VAL A 45 -1.19 8.39 -10.85
CA VAL A 45 -0.71 9.75 -11.15
C VAL A 45 0.75 9.74 -11.58
N VAL A 46 1.64 9.08 -10.81
CA VAL A 46 3.09 9.02 -11.15
C VAL A 46 3.30 8.21 -12.43
N THR A 47 2.60 7.09 -12.59
CA THR A 47 2.67 6.29 -13.83
C THR A 47 2.14 7.09 -15.03
N SER A 48 1.09 7.89 -14.86
CA SER A 48 0.55 8.77 -15.91
C SER A 48 1.54 9.88 -16.28
N LEU A 49 2.19 10.53 -15.29
CA LEU A 49 3.27 11.48 -15.54
C LEU A 49 4.40 10.85 -16.34
N ALA A 50 4.91 9.70 -15.89
CA ALA A 50 5.97 9.00 -16.58
C ALA A 50 5.57 8.58 -18.01
N ASN A 51 4.31 8.19 -18.20
CA ASN A 51 3.74 7.89 -19.51
C ASN A 51 3.80 9.10 -20.47
N GLN A 52 3.41 10.29 -19.99
CA GLN A 52 3.48 11.53 -20.79
C GLN A 52 4.91 12.00 -21.07
N LEU A 53 5.85 11.68 -20.18
CA LEU A 53 7.29 11.91 -20.40
C LEU A 53 7.92 10.91 -21.41
N GLY A 54 7.12 10.01 -21.99
CA GLY A 54 7.62 9.02 -22.97
C GLY A 54 8.35 7.84 -22.35
N ALA A 55 8.13 7.54 -21.07
CA ALA A 55 8.76 6.41 -20.39
C ALA A 55 8.45 5.08 -21.08
N SER A 56 9.45 4.19 -21.12
CA SER A 56 9.28 2.83 -21.61
C SER A 56 8.34 2.02 -20.72
N ALA A 57 7.75 0.94 -21.24
CA ALA A 57 6.91 0.05 -20.46
C ALA A 57 7.61 -0.48 -19.20
N PHE A 58 8.92 -0.72 -19.27
CA PHE A 58 9.73 -1.12 -18.12
C PHE A 58 9.67 -0.08 -17.00
N ILE A 59 9.93 1.19 -17.32
CA ILE A 59 9.90 2.30 -16.33
C ILE A 59 8.51 2.47 -15.74
N LEU A 60 7.45 2.37 -16.55
CA LEU A 60 6.05 2.45 -16.09
C LEU A 60 5.73 1.33 -15.08
N GLY A 61 6.27 0.14 -15.30
CA GLY A 61 6.11 -1.02 -14.41
C GLY A 61 6.87 -0.93 -13.08
N LEU A 62 7.74 0.06 -12.88
CA LEU A 62 8.56 0.18 -11.66
C LEU A 62 7.83 0.87 -10.50
N PHE A 63 6.98 1.86 -10.75
CA PHE A 63 6.48 2.77 -9.70
C PHE A 63 5.62 2.08 -8.64
N GLY A 64 4.67 1.24 -9.03
CA GLY A 64 3.87 0.46 -8.11
C GLY A 64 4.71 -0.49 -7.24
N PRO A 65 5.55 -1.35 -7.85
CA PRO A 65 6.47 -2.22 -7.12
C PRO A 65 7.47 -1.48 -6.22
N ILE A 66 8.08 -0.38 -6.66
CA ILE A 66 9.00 0.42 -5.83
C ILE A 66 8.29 0.90 -4.57
N SER A 67 7.09 1.47 -4.70
CA SER A 67 6.30 1.93 -3.57
C SER A 67 6.01 0.80 -2.58
N SER A 68 5.56 -0.34 -3.09
CA SER A 68 5.18 -1.50 -2.26
C SER A 68 6.39 -2.23 -1.67
N ALA A 69 7.42 -2.51 -2.47
CA ALA A 69 8.61 -3.24 -2.00
C ALA A 69 9.35 -2.47 -0.90
N GLY A 70 9.48 -1.15 -1.07
CA GLY A 70 10.10 -0.31 -0.04
C GLY A 70 9.37 -0.37 1.29
N TRP A 71 8.04 -0.49 1.29
CA TRP A 71 7.25 -0.66 2.49
C TRP A 71 7.41 -2.06 3.12
N TYR A 72 7.44 -3.12 2.32
CA TYR A 72 7.39 -4.52 2.81
C TYR A 72 8.76 -5.12 3.14
N LEU A 73 9.84 -4.73 2.44
CA LEU A 73 11.15 -5.35 2.62
C LEU A 73 11.87 -5.01 3.94
N PRO A 74 11.97 -3.73 4.36
CA PRO A 74 12.83 -3.36 5.48
C PRO A 74 12.40 -3.88 6.85
N PRO A 75 11.10 -4.05 7.20
CA PRO A 75 10.68 -4.33 8.57
C PRO A 75 11.38 -5.51 9.23
N PHE A 76 11.58 -6.63 8.51
CA PHE A 76 12.23 -7.80 9.07
C PHE A 76 13.71 -7.57 9.41
N PHE A 77 14.41 -6.79 8.58
CA PHE A 77 15.84 -6.51 8.78
C PHE A 77 16.10 -5.49 9.88
N VAL A 78 15.19 -4.51 10.05
CA VAL A 78 15.36 -3.42 11.01
C VAL A 78 14.71 -3.69 12.36
N ALA A 79 13.91 -4.76 12.50
CA ALA A 79 13.15 -5.05 13.71
C ALA A 79 14.05 -5.10 14.96
N GLY A 80 15.20 -5.78 14.89
CA GLY A 80 16.15 -5.85 15.98
C GLY A 80 16.73 -4.49 16.38
N TYR A 81 17.08 -3.66 15.40
CA TYR A 81 17.57 -2.31 15.64
C TYR A 81 16.51 -1.43 16.32
N VAL A 82 15.26 -1.48 15.83
CA VAL A 82 14.16 -0.71 16.42
C VAL A 82 13.87 -1.14 17.85
N GLN A 83 13.81 -2.47 18.10
CA GLN A 83 13.53 -3.01 19.44
C GLN A 83 14.58 -2.63 20.47
N SER A 84 15.86 -2.49 20.08
CA SER A 84 16.96 -2.10 20.98
C SER A 84 16.97 -0.61 21.35
N ARG A 85 16.20 0.24 20.68
CA ARG A 85 16.15 1.68 20.97
C ARG A 85 15.15 2.00 22.07
N PRO A 86 15.51 2.83 23.08
CA PRO A 86 14.57 3.22 24.14
C PRO A 86 13.41 4.08 23.59
N LEU A 87 13.71 4.96 22.63
CA LEU A 87 12.74 5.83 21.95
C LEU A 87 12.62 5.43 20.48
N LYS A 88 11.46 4.87 20.10
CA LYS A 88 11.17 4.45 18.72
C LYS A 88 10.89 5.65 17.81
N ILE A 89 10.32 6.73 18.38
CA ILE A 89 10.04 7.98 17.67
C ILE A 89 11.31 8.59 17.06
N ALA A 90 12.49 8.38 17.66
CA ALA A 90 13.75 8.91 17.13
C ALA A 90 14.08 8.28 15.76
N VAL A 91 13.87 6.96 15.61
CA VAL A 91 14.06 6.27 14.33
C VAL A 91 13.04 6.76 13.30
N TYR A 92 11.76 6.88 13.70
CA TYR A 92 10.71 7.41 12.83
C TYR A 92 11.04 8.83 12.33
N ARG A 93 11.51 9.71 13.20
CA ARG A 93 11.91 11.09 12.85
C ARG A 93 13.03 11.11 11.80
N GLY A 94 14.06 10.30 11.98
CA GLY A 94 15.13 10.18 10.97
C GLY A 94 14.59 9.79 9.60
N MET A 95 13.73 8.77 9.55
CA MET A 95 13.10 8.33 8.30
C MET A 95 12.14 9.37 7.73
N SER A 96 11.44 10.13 8.58
CA SER A 96 10.55 11.22 8.14
C SER A 96 11.34 12.32 7.42
N PHE A 97 12.50 12.73 7.96
CA PHE A 97 13.33 13.76 7.32
C PHE A 97 13.88 13.31 5.97
N ILE A 98 14.32 12.05 5.86
CA ILE A 98 14.75 11.48 4.56
C ILE A 98 13.62 11.55 3.56
N ARG A 99 12.41 11.14 3.93
CA ARG A 99 11.23 11.18 3.06
C ARG A 99 10.90 12.59 2.61
N ILE A 100 10.87 13.55 3.54
CA ILE A 100 10.61 14.96 3.25
C ILE A 100 11.65 15.52 2.27
N ALA A 101 12.94 15.24 2.48
CA ALA A 101 14.00 15.66 1.56
C ALA A 101 13.81 15.09 0.14
N CYS A 102 13.45 13.80 0.03
CA CYS A 102 13.14 13.17 -1.26
C CYS A 102 11.93 13.83 -1.95
N TRP A 103 10.88 14.18 -1.19
CA TRP A 103 9.69 14.80 -1.76
C TRP A 103 9.88 16.26 -2.16
N ILE A 104 10.69 17.01 -1.41
CA ILE A 104 11.11 18.37 -1.81
C ILE A 104 11.92 18.30 -3.10
N LEU A 105 12.89 17.39 -3.17
CA LEU A 105 13.68 17.18 -4.39
C LEU A 105 12.77 16.83 -5.59
N LEU A 106 11.84 15.91 -5.41
CA LEU A 106 10.92 15.48 -6.43
C LEU A 106 10.02 16.63 -6.91
N ALA A 107 9.40 17.36 -5.98
CA ALA A 107 8.58 18.52 -6.32
C ALA A 107 9.41 19.59 -7.05
N ALA A 108 10.63 19.86 -6.61
CA ALA A 108 11.52 20.81 -7.28
C ALA A 108 11.88 20.36 -8.71
N VAL A 109 12.26 19.10 -8.90
CA VAL A 109 12.66 18.59 -10.22
C VAL A 109 11.49 18.62 -11.19
N VAL A 110 10.30 18.15 -10.79
CA VAL A 110 9.12 18.13 -11.69
C VAL A 110 8.72 19.55 -12.13
N ASN A 111 8.95 20.58 -11.30
CA ASN A 111 8.57 21.97 -11.64
C ASN A 111 9.67 22.75 -12.35
N LEU A 112 10.95 22.49 -12.07
CA LEU A 112 12.07 23.31 -12.54
C LEU A 112 12.82 22.69 -13.71
N VAL A 113 12.86 21.35 -13.80
CA VAL A 113 13.55 20.62 -14.86
C VAL A 113 12.60 20.37 -16.02
N ARG A 114 13.10 20.53 -17.25
CA ARG A 114 12.32 20.32 -18.47
C ARG A 114 12.73 19.07 -19.24
N ASP A 115 13.88 18.52 -18.95
CA ASP A 115 14.38 17.29 -19.58
C ASP A 115 13.66 16.07 -19.00
N PRO A 116 12.90 15.31 -19.82
CA PRO A 116 12.16 14.13 -19.37
C PRO A 116 13.04 13.07 -18.68
N ALA A 117 14.28 12.87 -19.13
CA ALA A 117 15.15 11.85 -18.56
C ALA A 117 15.52 12.16 -17.11
N TRP A 118 15.85 13.41 -16.79
CA TRP A 118 16.15 13.82 -15.42
C TRP A 118 14.93 13.77 -14.49
N ILE A 119 13.74 14.09 -15.02
CA ILE A 119 12.49 13.94 -14.25
C ILE A 119 12.26 12.45 -13.94
N LEU A 120 12.38 11.55 -14.91
CA LEU A 120 12.20 10.10 -14.71
C LEU A 120 13.22 9.51 -13.75
N ILE A 121 14.50 9.89 -13.85
CA ILE A 121 15.55 9.44 -12.92
C ILE A 121 15.23 9.91 -11.51
N SER A 122 14.83 11.17 -11.33
CA SER A 122 14.50 11.70 -10.00
C SER A 122 13.27 11.04 -9.40
N LEU A 123 12.25 10.74 -10.22
CA LEU A 123 11.07 9.97 -9.79
C LEU A 123 11.49 8.59 -9.24
N ILE A 124 12.29 7.84 -10.02
CA ILE A 124 12.72 6.49 -9.60
C ILE A 124 13.56 6.56 -8.32
N VAL A 125 14.58 7.43 -8.29
CA VAL A 125 15.52 7.50 -7.16
C VAL A 125 14.85 8.02 -5.90
N ALA A 126 14.14 9.16 -5.98
CA ALA A 126 13.49 9.76 -4.81
C ALA A 126 12.37 8.86 -4.28
N TYR A 127 11.56 8.24 -5.16
CA TYR A 127 10.52 7.30 -4.74
C TYR A 127 11.11 6.05 -4.09
N SER A 128 12.21 5.50 -4.62
CA SER A 128 12.86 4.32 -4.04
C SER A 128 13.38 4.62 -2.63
N ILE A 129 14.10 5.73 -2.45
CA ILE A 129 14.64 6.12 -1.13
C ILE A 129 13.51 6.42 -0.15
N ALA A 130 12.50 7.19 -0.57
CA ALA A 130 11.36 7.53 0.28
C ALA A 130 10.54 6.30 0.67
N SER A 131 10.37 5.33 -0.23
CA SER A 131 9.66 4.08 0.02
C SER A 131 10.41 3.18 1.00
N LEU A 132 11.73 3.01 0.86
CA LEU A 132 12.57 2.30 1.82
C LEU A 132 12.53 2.97 3.19
N ALA A 133 12.66 4.28 3.26
CA ALA A 133 12.53 5.04 4.50
C ALA A 133 11.13 4.88 5.13
N SER A 134 10.06 4.76 4.32
CA SER A 134 8.71 4.43 4.80
C SER A 134 8.65 3.07 5.46
N GLY A 135 9.24 2.04 4.87
CA GLY A 135 9.26 0.69 5.42
C GLY A 135 10.05 0.61 6.72
N ILE A 136 11.23 1.27 6.79
CA ILE A 136 12.02 1.38 8.02
C ILE A 136 11.23 2.12 9.11
N GLY A 137 10.50 3.18 8.75
CA GLY A 137 9.69 3.98 9.66
C GLY A 137 8.37 3.33 10.08
N GLY A 138 7.87 2.34 9.34
CA GLY A 138 6.58 1.70 9.59
C GLY A 138 6.53 0.94 10.91
N LEU A 139 7.59 0.22 11.26
CA LEU A 139 7.66 -0.52 12.52
C LEU A 139 7.72 0.44 13.73
N PRO A 140 8.63 1.44 13.79
CA PRO A 140 8.60 2.46 14.85
C PRO A 140 7.25 3.17 14.97
N PHE A 141 6.58 3.48 13.86
CA PHE A 141 5.24 4.06 13.87
C PHE A 141 4.24 3.22 14.69
N LEU A 142 4.16 1.91 14.40
CA LEU A 142 3.25 1.01 15.11
C LEU A 142 3.61 0.88 16.59
N GLU A 143 4.89 0.83 16.93
CA GLU A 143 5.35 0.77 18.32
C GLU A 143 5.05 2.06 19.10
N VAL A 144 5.27 3.23 18.49
CA VAL A 144 4.89 4.52 19.10
C VAL A 144 3.39 4.60 19.34
N VAL A 145 2.56 4.19 18.36
CA VAL A 145 1.10 4.14 18.54
C VAL A 145 0.74 3.19 19.69
N SER A 146 1.40 2.03 19.78
CA SER A 146 1.12 1.05 20.85
C SER A 146 1.43 1.55 22.26
N LYS A 147 2.42 2.44 22.40
CA LYS A 147 2.81 3.05 23.67
C LYS A 147 2.02 4.30 24.04
N THR A 148 1.55 5.04 23.05
CA THR A 148 0.97 6.38 23.27
C THR A 148 -0.55 6.42 23.14
N VAL A 149 -1.15 5.36 22.58
CA VAL A 149 -2.61 5.25 22.43
C VAL A 149 -3.13 4.02 23.18
N PRO A 150 -4.10 4.17 24.11
CA PRO A 150 -4.70 3.07 24.86
C PRO A 150 -5.23 1.97 23.92
N PRO A 151 -5.09 0.68 24.26
CA PRO A 151 -5.52 -0.44 23.42
C PRO A 151 -6.97 -0.31 22.92
N VAL A 152 -7.89 0.12 23.79
CA VAL A 152 -9.31 0.30 23.48
C VAL A 152 -9.57 1.41 22.45
N ARG A 153 -8.66 2.37 22.30
CA ARG A 153 -8.79 3.50 21.36
C ARG A 153 -7.97 3.37 20.08
N ARG A 154 -7.15 2.33 19.95
CA ARG A 154 -6.32 2.13 18.74
C ARG A 154 -7.19 1.92 17.50
N GLY A 155 -8.28 1.14 17.64
CA GLY A 155 -9.26 0.97 16.56
C GLY A 155 -9.91 2.28 16.13
N GLU A 156 -10.28 3.13 17.11
CA GLU A 156 -10.80 4.48 16.87
C GLU A 156 -9.78 5.35 16.11
N LEU A 157 -8.51 5.34 16.51
CA LEU A 157 -7.44 6.07 15.82
C LEU A 157 -7.36 5.69 14.33
N PHE A 158 -7.30 4.38 14.03
CA PHE A 158 -7.21 3.92 12.65
C PHE A 158 -8.50 4.18 11.85
N ALA A 159 -9.67 4.11 12.51
CA ALA A 159 -10.94 4.47 11.88
C ALA A 159 -10.97 5.95 11.46
N TRP A 160 -10.52 6.88 12.31
CA TRP A 160 -10.40 8.30 11.96
C TRP A 160 -9.41 8.52 10.81
N ARG A 161 -8.24 7.89 10.87
CA ARG A 161 -7.20 7.99 9.81
C ARG A 161 -7.73 7.55 8.44
N LEU A 162 -8.39 6.40 8.38
CA LEU A 162 -8.89 5.81 7.13
C LEU A 162 -10.20 6.45 6.68
N GLY A 163 -11.12 6.72 7.61
CA GLY A 163 -12.44 7.29 7.30
C GLY A 163 -12.34 8.73 6.78
N LEU A 164 -11.83 9.65 7.59
CA LEU A 164 -11.64 11.04 7.16
C LEU A 164 -10.58 11.17 6.06
N GLY A 165 -9.50 10.35 6.13
CA GLY A 165 -8.50 10.31 5.07
C GLY A 165 -9.09 9.90 3.73
N GLY A 166 -9.96 8.88 3.70
CA GLY A 166 -10.67 8.45 2.50
C GLY A 166 -11.61 9.53 1.96
N LEU A 167 -12.36 10.24 2.83
CA LEU A 167 -13.20 11.37 2.42
C LEU A 167 -12.39 12.51 1.79
N LEU A 168 -11.26 12.89 2.42
CA LEU A 168 -10.36 13.89 1.84
C LEU A 168 -9.67 13.36 0.57
N GLY A 169 -9.40 12.04 0.48
CA GLY A 169 -8.89 11.40 -0.74
C GLY A 169 -9.86 11.56 -1.93
N ILE A 170 -11.16 11.53 -1.69
CA ILE A 170 -12.16 11.82 -2.74
C ILE A 170 -12.02 13.27 -3.24
N THR A 171 -11.82 14.24 -2.34
CA THR A 171 -11.60 15.64 -2.75
C THR A 171 -10.27 15.80 -3.49
N ALA A 172 -9.21 15.12 -3.05
CA ALA A 172 -7.93 15.07 -3.76
C ALA A 172 -8.08 14.49 -5.17
N SER A 173 -8.90 13.45 -5.34
CA SER A 173 -9.20 12.85 -6.65
C SER A 173 -9.90 13.85 -7.59
N GLY A 174 -10.80 14.67 -7.04
CA GLY A 174 -11.42 15.78 -7.77
C GLY A 174 -10.41 16.81 -8.25
N LEU A 175 -9.43 17.16 -7.40
CA LEU A 175 -8.34 18.06 -7.75
C LEU A 175 -7.43 17.46 -8.82
N VAL A 176 -7.09 16.18 -8.73
CA VAL A 176 -6.34 15.45 -9.77
C VAL A 176 -7.08 15.48 -11.09
N ARG A 177 -8.40 15.19 -11.08
CA ARG A 177 -9.24 15.27 -12.29
C ARG A 177 -9.18 16.65 -12.92
N TRP A 178 -9.37 17.69 -12.12
CA TRP A 178 -9.39 19.08 -12.60
C TRP A 178 -8.04 19.49 -13.19
N LEU A 179 -6.91 19.19 -12.52
CA LEU A 179 -5.57 19.52 -13.01
C LEU A 179 -5.17 18.75 -14.27
N LEU A 180 -5.71 17.55 -14.48
CA LEU A 180 -5.44 16.72 -15.66
C LEU A 180 -6.46 16.93 -16.78
N ASP A 181 -7.44 17.82 -16.60
CA ASP A 181 -8.41 18.19 -17.64
C ASP A 181 -7.73 19.06 -18.70
N PRO A 182 -7.83 18.73 -20.00
CA PRO A 182 -7.30 19.55 -21.09
C PRO A 182 -7.86 20.97 -21.14
N ALA A 183 -9.07 21.20 -20.57
CA ALA A 183 -9.69 22.52 -20.50
C ALA A 183 -9.06 23.42 -19.40
N THR A 184 -8.22 22.86 -18.50
CA THR A 184 -7.57 23.65 -17.46
C THR A 184 -6.43 24.48 -18.07
N PRO A 185 -6.26 25.75 -17.66
CA PRO A 185 -5.21 26.61 -18.20
C PRO A 185 -3.79 26.16 -17.80
N ILE A 186 -3.65 25.20 -16.88
CA ILE A 186 -2.37 24.68 -16.39
C ILE A 186 -1.96 23.47 -17.21
N THR A 187 -1.08 23.68 -18.14
CA THR A 187 -0.62 22.64 -19.08
C THR A 187 0.51 21.77 -18.52
N PHE A 188 0.74 20.62 -19.17
CA PHE A 188 1.87 19.75 -18.91
C PHE A 188 3.22 20.48 -19.07
N PRO A 189 4.22 20.29 -18.19
CA PRO A 189 4.22 19.42 -17.02
C PRO A 189 3.75 20.10 -15.72
N ASN A 190 3.36 21.37 -15.74
CA ASN A 190 3.09 22.17 -14.55
C ASN A 190 1.86 21.66 -13.75
N ASN A 191 0.88 21.04 -14.42
CA ASN A 191 -0.25 20.38 -13.77
C ASN A 191 0.20 19.26 -12.82
N TYR A 192 1.11 18.39 -13.24
CA TYR A 192 1.73 17.39 -12.36
C TYR A 192 2.67 18.02 -11.34
N GLY A 193 3.32 19.11 -11.69
CA GLY A 193 4.15 19.88 -10.76
C GLY A 193 3.36 20.38 -9.56
N LEU A 194 2.15 20.90 -9.76
CA LEU A 194 1.26 21.31 -8.67
C LEU A 194 0.80 20.13 -7.82
N LEU A 195 0.51 18.97 -8.43
CA LEU A 195 0.19 17.75 -7.68
C LEU A 195 1.37 17.29 -6.81
N ALA A 196 2.60 17.38 -7.34
CA ALA A 196 3.83 17.05 -6.60
C ALA A 196 4.08 18.03 -5.44
N ILE A 197 3.83 19.33 -5.62
CA ILE A 197 3.91 20.34 -4.55
C ILE A 197 2.87 20.05 -3.47
N GLY A 198 1.61 19.81 -3.86
CA GLY A 198 0.54 19.46 -2.93
C GLY A 198 0.88 18.19 -2.11
N PHE A 199 1.34 17.14 -2.78
CA PHE A 199 1.83 15.93 -2.13
C PHE A 199 2.96 16.24 -1.13
N CYS A 200 4.00 16.94 -1.57
CA CYS A 200 5.14 17.29 -0.73
C CYS A 200 4.70 18.07 0.51
N LEU A 201 3.85 19.07 0.34
CA LEU A 201 3.36 19.92 1.43
C LEU A 201 2.56 19.11 2.47
N PHE A 202 1.48 18.45 2.04
CA PHE A 202 0.59 17.74 2.96
C PHE A 202 1.23 16.50 3.58
N ALA A 203 2.04 15.77 2.83
CA ALA A 203 2.79 14.64 3.36
C ALA A 203 3.85 15.09 4.37
N SER A 204 4.56 16.19 4.12
CA SER A 204 5.54 16.75 5.07
C SER A 204 4.87 17.24 6.35
N ILE A 205 3.78 17.98 6.25
CA ILE A 205 2.99 18.40 7.42
C ILE A 205 2.52 17.17 8.21
N SER A 206 2.01 16.16 7.53
CA SER A 206 1.59 14.90 8.13
C SER A 206 2.71 14.26 8.98
N LEU A 207 3.90 14.08 8.41
CA LEU A 207 5.04 13.49 9.13
C LEU A 207 5.50 14.36 10.29
N MET A 208 5.53 15.69 10.10
CA MET A 208 5.94 16.63 11.16
C MET A 208 4.96 16.61 12.35
N LEU A 209 3.66 16.43 12.11
CA LEU A 209 2.69 16.27 13.18
C LEU A 209 2.95 15.01 14.00
N PHE A 210 3.21 13.87 13.34
CA PHE A 210 3.53 12.63 14.06
C PHE A 210 4.84 12.73 14.83
N ASN A 211 5.85 13.42 14.28
CA ASN A 211 7.13 13.68 14.95
C ASN A 211 7.02 14.44 16.28
N GLN A 212 5.88 15.12 16.55
CA GLN A 212 5.61 15.83 17.80
C GLN A 212 5.01 14.93 18.89
N ILE A 213 4.72 13.66 18.61
CA ILE A 213 4.20 12.71 19.58
C ILE A 213 5.24 12.54 20.71
N LYS A 214 4.75 12.61 21.94
CA LYS A 214 5.57 12.37 23.16
C LYS A 214 5.48 10.89 23.50
N GLU A 215 6.58 10.18 23.29
CA GLU A 215 6.75 8.76 23.63
C GLU A 215 7.43 8.63 25.00
N THR A 216 7.00 7.64 25.80
CA THR A 216 7.72 7.23 27.02
C THR A 216 8.85 6.28 26.66
N PRO A 217 10.11 6.52 27.13
CA PRO A 217 11.21 5.61 26.87
C PRO A 217 10.97 4.21 27.45
N ASP A 218 11.39 3.16 26.73
CA ASP A 218 11.41 1.81 27.30
C ASP A 218 12.46 1.71 28.41
N ALA A 219 12.04 1.26 29.58
CA ALA A 219 12.95 1.03 30.72
C ALA A 219 13.93 -0.13 30.43
N ASN A 220 13.48 -1.17 29.74
CA ASN A 220 14.28 -2.36 29.40
C ASN A 220 14.09 -2.72 27.92
N PRO A 221 14.86 -2.14 27.00
CA PRO A 221 14.80 -2.50 25.57
C PRO A 221 15.17 -3.99 25.40
N ARG A 222 14.35 -4.74 24.67
CA ARG A 222 14.59 -6.17 24.46
C ARG A 222 15.76 -6.39 23.51
N PRO A 223 16.75 -7.26 23.85
CA PRO A 223 17.76 -7.66 22.90
C PRO A 223 17.11 -8.42 21.72
N SER A 224 17.55 -8.10 20.51
CA SER A 224 17.02 -8.79 19.32
C SER A 224 17.57 -10.22 19.24
N ARG A 225 16.72 -11.16 18.83
CA ARG A 225 17.18 -12.51 18.44
C ARG A 225 18.09 -12.40 17.20
N PRO A 226 19.17 -13.19 17.09
CA PRO A 226 20.00 -13.21 15.88
C PRO A 226 19.17 -13.55 14.63
N PHE A 227 19.44 -12.87 13.51
CA PHE A 227 18.71 -13.04 12.24
C PHE A 227 18.60 -14.51 11.81
N ARG A 228 19.69 -15.28 11.93
CA ARG A 228 19.70 -16.72 11.58
C ARG A 228 18.71 -17.53 12.42
N GLN A 229 18.54 -17.20 13.69
CA GLN A 229 17.57 -17.87 14.56
C GLN A 229 16.15 -17.50 14.16
N GLN A 230 15.88 -16.23 13.90
CA GLN A 230 14.57 -15.75 13.41
C GLN A 230 14.17 -16.46 12.10
N LEU A 231 15.10 -16.53 11.14
CA LEU A 231 14.88 -17.19 9.86
C LEU A 231 14.62 -18.68 10.03
N ARG A 232 15.35 -19.37 10.91
CA ARG A 232 15.15 -20.81 11.18
C ARG A 232 13.75 -21.08 11.74
N ILE A 233 13.28 -20.27 12.69
CA ILE A 233 11.94 -20.39 13.28
C ILE A 233 10.88 -20.16 12.20
N ALA A 234 11.00 -19.09 11.41
CA ALA A 234 10.05 -18.77 10.36
C ALA A 234 9.96 -19.89 9.30
N LEU A 235 11.09 -20.39 8.82
CA LEU A 235 11.12 -21.51 7.87
C LEU A 235 10.59 -22.81 8.49
N GLY A 236 10.79 -23.03 9.79
CA GLY A 236 10.18 -24.13 10.53
C GLY A 236 8.65 -24.07 10.46
N ILE A 237 8.05 -22.93 10.76
CA ILE A 237 6.59 -22.71 10.70
C ILE A 237 6.05 -22.88 9.26
N VAL A 238 6.76 -22.35 8.25
CA VAL A 238 6.38 -22.57 6.84
C VAL A 238 6.33 -24.05 6.48
N ARG A 239 7.28 -24.86 6.98
CA ARG A 239 7.34 -26.30 6.70
C ARG A 239 6.26 -27.09 7.42
N THR A 240 5.98 -26.75 8.68
CA THR A 240 5.08 -27.53 9.54
C THR A 240 3.61 -27.09 9.45
N SER A 241 3.32 -25.83 9.07
CA SER A 241 1.95 -25.31 8.99
C SER A 241 1.46 -25.19 7.53
N PRO A 242 0.61 -26.11 7.04
CA PRO A 242 0.01 -26.02 5.71
C PRO A 242 -0.85 -24.77 5.53
N ASN A 243 -1.59 -24.35 6.56
CA ASN A 243 -2.43 -23.17 6.52
C ASN A 243 -1.62 -21.89 6.34
N TYR A 244 -0.50 -21.76 7.07
CA TYR A 244 0.38 -20.61 6.91
C TYR A 244 1.02 -20.59 5.51
N ARG A 245 1.46 -21.73 4.99
CA ARG A 245 2.00 -21.85 3.64
C ARG A 245 0.98 -21.44 2.57
N ARG A 246 -0.29 -21.86 2.68
CA ARG A 246 -1.37 -21.45 1.78
C ARG A 246 -1.62 -19.95 1.86
N HIS A 247 -1.65 -19.37 3.06
CA HIS A 247 -1.78 -17.94 3.26
C HIS A 247 -0.63 -17.16 2.59
N LEU A 248 0.62 -17.60 2.80
CA LEU A 248 1.80 -16.98 2.21
C LEU A 248 1.77 -17.01 0.67
N LEU A 249 1.40 -18.16 0.09
CA LEU A 249 1.24 -18.31 -1.37
C LEU A 249 0.07 -17.48 -1.91
N THR A 250 -1.05 -17.41 -1.19
CA THR A 250 -2.18 -16.54 -1.56
C THR A 250 -1.72 -15.08 -1.64
N GLN A 251 -0.99 -14.59 -0.65
CA GLN A 251 -0.45 -13.23 -0.66
C GLN A 251 0.53 -13.01 -1.83
N ALA A 252 1.41 -13.97 -2.10
CA ALA A 252 2.32 -13.89 -3.24
C ALA A 252 1.57 -13.77 -4.57
N LEU A 253 0.54 -14.58 -4.79
CA LEU A 253 -0.28 -14.52 -6.00
C LEU A 253 -1.10 -13.23 -6.10
N LEU A 254 -1.59 -12.70 -4.97
CA LEU A 254 -2.25 -11.39 -4.94
C LEU A 254 -1.29 -10.26 -5.35
N PHE A 255 -0.02 -10.30 -4.95
CA PHE A 255 0.98 -9.33 -5.40
C PHE A 255 1.29 -9.47 -6.89
N VAL A 256 1.41 -10.71 -7.41
CA VAL A 256 1.57 -10.92 -8.85
C VAL A 256 0.37 -10.37 -9.62
N GLY A 257 -0.85 -10.61 -9.15
CA GLY A 257 -2.06 -10.08 -9.79
C GLY A 257 -2.09 -8.55 -9.86
N VAL A 258 -1.64 -7.87 -8.81
CA VAL A 258 -1.59 -6.38 -8.73
C VAL A 258 -0.61 -5.77 -9.74
N SER A 259 0.40 -6.50 -10.20
CA SER A 259 1.44 -5.98 -11.09
C SER A 259 0.92 -5.40 -12.41
N ALA A 260 -0.27 -5.80 -12.85
CA ALA A 260 -0.90 -5.29 -14.05
C ALA A 260 -1.65 -3.94 -13.85
N VAL A 261 -2.00 -3.59 -12.61
CA VAL A 261 -2.85 -2.41 -12.32
C VAL A 261 -2.29 -1.09 -12.87
N PRO A 262 -0.98 -0.77 -12.78
CA PRO A 262 -0.43 0.44 -13.39
C PRO A 262 -0.66 0.52 -14.91
N PHE A 263 -0.72 -0.64 -15.57
CA PHE A 263 -0.90 -0.72 -17.02
C PHE A 263 -2.36 -0.59 -17.47
N TYR A 264 -3.33 -0.65 -16.56
CA TYR A 264 -4.74 -0.51 -16.91
C TYR A 264 -5.02 0.87 -17.53
N MET A 265 -4.62 1.94 -16.83
CA MET A 265 -4.78 3.31 -17.34
C MET A 265 -3.87 3.58 -18.54
N VAL A 266 -2.63 3.08 -18.51
CA VAL A 266 -1.67 3.27 -19.61
C VAL A 266 -2.22 2.66 -20.90
N TYR A 267 -2.79 1.45 -20.85
CA TYR A 267 -3.38 0.79 -22.00
C TYR A 267 -4.56 1.58 -22.58
N VAL A 268 -5.53 1.95 -21.75
CA VAL A 268 -6.71 2.66 -22.27
C VAL A 268 -6.37 4.08 -22.76
N ASN A 269 -5.36 4.71 -22.20
CA ASN A 269 -4.91 6.01 -22.67
C ASN A 269 -4.12 5.93 -23.98
N ARG A 270 -3.16 4.99 -24.09
CA ARG A 270 -2.28 4.87 -25.28
C ARG A 270 -2.95 4.19 -26.46
N GLU A 271 -3.76 3.17 -26.20
CA GLU A 271 -4.29 2.28 -27.24
C GLU A 271 -5.77 2.56 -27.57
N LEU A 272 -6.50 3.24 -26.68
CA LEU A 272 -7.92 3.48 -26.81
C LEU A 272 -8.30 4.97 -26.66
N ASP A 273 -7.33 5.88 -26.61
CA ASP A 273 -7.50 7.35 -26.54
C ASP A 273 -8.39 7.85 -25.38
N ALA A 274 -8.37 7.13 -24.24
CA ALA A 274 -9.12 7.55 -23.07
C ALA A 274 -8.55 8.84 -22.46
N PRO A 275 -9.40 9.84 -22.09
CA PRO A 275 -8.92 11.11 -21.57
C PRO A 275 -8.20 10.99 -20.23
N LEU A 276 -7.07 11.69 -20.06
CA LEU A 276 -6.24 11.63 -18.85
C LEU A 276 -6.93 12.08 -17.58
N GLN A 277 -7.86 13.02 -17.67
CA GLN A 277 -8.66 13.48 -16.53
C GLN A 277 -9.41 12.34 -15.82
N TRP A 278 -9.62 11.19 -16.49
CA TRP A 278 -10.22 10.01 -15.89
C TRP A 278 -9.36 9.35 -14.82
N VAL A 279 -8.07 9.64 -14.74
CA VAL A 279 -7.21 9.25 -13.60
C VAL A 279 -7.84 9.68 -12.28
N GLY A 280 -8.31 10.93 -12.19
CA GLY A 280 -8.99 11.41 -10.99
C GLY A 280 -10.33 10.72 -10.72
N VAL A 281 -11.08 10.34 -11.78
CA VAL A 281 -12.32 9.55 -11.63
C VAL A 281 -12.02 8.16 -11.08
N TYR A 282 -10.99 7.49 -11.59
CA TYR A 282 -10.59 6.16 -11.13
C TYR A 282 -10.10 6.17 -9.67
N LEU A 283 -9.33 7.19 -9.28
CA LEU A 283 -8.94 7.40 -7.89
C LEU A 283 -10.17 7.58 -6.99
N ALA A 284 -11.12 8.43 -7.38
CA ALA A 284 -12.35 8.67 -6.63
C ALA A 284 -13.16 7.38 -6.46
N VAL A 285 -13.39 6.64 -7.54
CA VAL A 285 -14.14 5.37 -7.53
C VAL A 285 -13.43 4.34 -6.65
N GLN A 286 -12.11 4.22 -6.77
CA GLN A 286 -11.31 3.31 -5.93
C GLN A 286 -11.41 3.68 -4.45
N MET A 287 -11.33 4.98 -4.10
CA MET A 287 -11.43 5.46 -2.72
C MET A 287 -12.82 5.22 -2.13
N VAL A 288 -13.89 5.52 -2.88
CA VAL A 288 -15.27 5.27 -2.45
C VAL A 288 -15.49 3.78 -2.24
N ALA A 289 -15.10 2.95 -3.20
CA ALA A 289 -15.25 1.51 -3.11
C ALA A 289 -14.44 0.92 -1.93
N ASN A 290 -13.21 1.41 -1.71
CA ASN A 290 -12.39 1.01 -0.58
C ASN A 290 -13.03 1.40 0.76
N LEU A 291 -13.54 2.62 0.89
CA LEU A 291 -14.18 3.10 2.12
C LEU A 291 -15.42 2.26 2.46
N LEU A 292 -16.33 2.08 1.51
CA LEU A 292 -17.54 1.27 1.70
C LEU A 292 -17.22 -0.19 2.01
N ALA A 293 -16.25 -0.75 1.28
CA ALA A 293 -15.81 -2.12 1.49
C ALA A 293 -15.14 -2.33 2.86
N ASN A 294 -14.36 -1.38 3.37
CA ASN A 294 -13.78 -1.46 4.72
C ASN A 294 -14.87 -1.51 5.81
N LEU A 295 -15.92 -0.69 5.68
CA LEU A 295 -17.06 -0.72 6.61
C LEU A 295 -17.76 -2.09 6.57
N LEU A 296 -18.02 -2.59 5.37
CA LEU A 296 -18.68 -3.89 5.16
C LEU A 296 -17.81 -5.04 5.68
N PHE A 297 -16.54 -5.09 5.33
CA PHE A 297 -15.64 -6.20 5.66
C PHE A 297 -15.26 -6.22 7.14
N GLY A 298 -15.17 -5.07 7.80
CA GLY A 298 -15.01 -5.01 9.25
C GLY A 298 -16.18 -5.66 10.02
N TRP A 299 -17.41 -5.56 9.49
CA TRP A 299 -18.57 -6.26 10.04
C TRP A 299 -18.61 -7.74 9.59
N LEU A 300 -18.36 -8.00 8.31
CA LEU A 300 -18.46 -9.33 7.70
C LEU A 300 -17.42 -10.30 8.26
N SER A 301 -16.18 -9.85 8.49
CA SER A 301 -15.09 -10.69 9.02
C SER A 301 -15.43 -11.31 10.38
N ARG A 302 -16.21 -10.59 11.22
CA ARG A 302 -16.70 -11.10 12.52
C ARG A 302 -17.81 -12.13 12.39
N ARG A 303 -18.56 -12.14 11.28
CA ARG A 303 -19.70 -13.06 11.07
C ARG A 303 -19.33 -14.30 10.28
N VAL A 304 -18.53 -14.14 9.23
CA VAL A 304 -18.25 -15.24 8.30
C VAL A 304 -16.78 -15.70 8.29
N GLY A 305 -15.92 -15.01 9.06
CA GLY A 305 -14.49 -15.29 9.16
C GLY A 305 -13.63 -14.53 8.14
N ASN A 306 -12.35 -14.39 8.47
CA ASN A 306 -11.38 -13.62 7.67
C ASN A 306 -11.02 -14.34 6.37
N GLN A 307 -11.03 -15.68 6.36
CA GLN A 307 -10.77 -16.49 5.18
C GLN A 307 -11.75 -16.15 4.03
N LYS A 308 -13.05 -16.03 4.35
CA LYS A 308 -14.06 -15.69 3.33
C LYS A 308 -13.91 -14.26 2.82
N VAL A 309 -13.58 -13.30 3.70
CA VAL A 309 -13.31 -11.92 3.29
C VAL A 309 -12.08 -11.85 2.37
N LEU A 310 -10.99 -12.58 2.70
CA LEU A 310 -9.81 -12.67 1.83
C LEU A 310 -10.18 -13.24 0.44
N THR A 311 -11.02 -14.28 0.42
CA THR A 311 -11.50 -14.88 -0.83
C THR A 311 -12.31 -13.88 -1.67
N VAL A 312 -13.21 -13.09 -1.03
CA VAL A 312 -13.96 -12.03 -1.74
C VAL A 312 -12.99 -11.00 -2.35
N GLY A 313 -11.93 -10.62 -1.64
CA GLY A 313 -10.89 -9.74 -2.17
C GLY A 313 -10.18 -10.33 -3.38
N ALA A 314 -9.83 -11.62 -3.34
CA ALA A 314 -9.22 -12.31 -4.47
C ALA A 314 -10.19 -12.40 -5.69
N VAL A 315 -11.49 -12.67 -5.46
CA VAL A 315 -12.54 -12.67 -6.50
C VAL A 315 -12.71 -11.28 -7.12
N ALA A 316 -12.68 -10.21 -6.33
CA ALA A 316 -12.69 -8.85 -6.87
C ALA A 316 -11.49 -8.61 -7.80
N GLY A 317 -10.30 -9.14 -7.44
CA GLY A 317 -9.13 -9.15 -8.32
C GLY A 317 -9.35 -9.92 -9.62
N VAL A 318 -9.98 -11.09 -9.56
CA VAL A 318 -10.35 -11.88 -10.77
C VAL A 318 -11.28 -11.07 -11.66
N ILE A 319 -12.32 -10.44 -11.12
CA ILE A 319 -13.29 -9.64 -11.90
C ILE A 319 -12.55 -8.46 -12.58
N ALA A 320 -11.72 -7.73 -11.84
CA ALA A 320 -10.95 -6.63 -12.40
C ALA A 320 -10.04 -7.08 -13.55
N ALA A 321 -9.27 -8.15 -13.33
CA ALA A 321 -8.37 -8.69 -14.33
C ALA A 321 -9.10 -9.30 -15.54
N ALA A 322 -10.26 -9.92 -15.33
CA ALA A 322 -11.08 -10.47 -16.41
C ALA A 322 -11.66 -9.37 -17.30
N ILE A 323 -12.23 -8.30 -16.72
CA ILE A 323 -12.72 -7.13 -17.48
C ILE A 323 -11.56 -6.54 -18.28
N MET A 324 -10.39 -6.36 -17.65
CA MET A 324 -9.23 -5.75 -18.30
C MET A 324 -8.66 -6.64 -19.41
N THR A 325 -8.61 -7.97 -19.20
CA THR A 325 -8.22 -8.93 -20.23
C THR A 325 -9.20 -8.88 -21.41
N GLY A 326 -10.50 -8.83 -21.14
CA GLY A 326 -11.53 -8.64 -22.15
C GLY A 326 -11.36 -7.34 -22.94
N MET A 327 -11.06 -6.23 -22.26
CA MET A 327 -10.78 -4.95 -22.94
C MET A 327 -9.56 -5.04 -23.86
N VAL A 328 -8.48 -5.64 -23.40
CA VAL A 328 -7.26 -5.77 -24.22
C VAL A 328 -7.46 -6.64 -25.45
N LEU A 329 -8.30 -7.69 -25.35
CA LEU A 329 -8.55 -8.60 -26.46
C LEU A 329 -9.65 -8.13 -27.43
N LEU A 330 -10.67 -7.44 -26.90
CA LEU A 330 -11.91 -7.17 -27.63
C LEU A 330 -12.14 -5.69 -27.96
N ALA A 331 -11.45 -4.74 -27.32
CA ALA A 331 -11.74 -3.32 -27.54
C ALA A 331 -11.52 -2.88 -28.99
N LYS A 332 -10.41 -3.29 -29.61
CA LYS A 332 -10.13 -2.97 -31.04
C LYS A 332 -11.13 -3.62 -32.00
N PRO A 333 -11.42 -4.93 -31.90
CA PRO A 333 -12.47 -5.55 -32.73
C PRO A 333 -13.88 -4.94 -32.57
N LEU A 334 -14.20 -4.43 -31.37
CA LEU A 334 -15.50 -3.82 -31.07
C LEU A 334 -15.50 -2.29 -31.27
N ALA A 335 -14.42 -1.70 -31.79
CA ALA A 335 -14.24 -0.26 -31.99
C ALA A 335 -14.47 0.58 -30.71
N ILE A 336 -14.12 0.02 -29.53
CA ILE A 336 -14.23 0.70 -28.24
C ILE A 336 -13.04 1.66 -28.09
N SER A 337 -13.33 2.96 -27.92
CA SER A 337 -12.30 3.99 -27.75
C SER A 337 -12.83 5.17 -26.94
N GLY A 338 -11.95 6.11 -26.61
CA GLY A 338 -12.27 7.38 -25.98
C GLY A 338 -13.05 7.23 -24.67
N LEU A 339 -14.16 7.96 -24.56
CA LEU A 339 -15.01 7.95 -23.36
C LEU A 339 -15.64 6.59 -23.06
N THR A 340 -15.97 5.80 -24.08
CA THR A 340 -16.53 4.45 -23.87
C THR A 340 -15.51 3.55 -23.16
N ALA A 341 -14.26 3.57 -23.59
CA ALA A 341 -13.18 2.82 -22.94
C ALA A 341 -12.98 3.31 -21.50
N ALA A 342 -13.04 4.63 -21.28
CA ALA A 342 -12.91 5.21 -19.94
C ALA A 342 -14.03 4.75 -19.00
N TRP A 343 -15.29 4.75 -19.44
CA TRP A 343 -16.41 4.25 -18.63
C TRP A 343 -16.30 2.76 -18.32
N LEU A 344 -15.88 1.94 -19.27
CA LEU A 344 -15.70 0.49 -19.08
C LEU A 344 -14.59 0.17 -18.08
N LEU A 345 -13.58 1.03 -17.95
CA LEU A 345 -12.51 0.88 -16.95
C LEU A 345 -12.96 1.25 -15.53
N THR A 346 -14.00 2.04 -15.36
CA THR A 346 -14.48 2.51 -14.05
C THR A 346 -14.79 1.36 -13.07
N PRO A 347 -15.57 0.32 -13.42
CA PRO A 347 -15.81 -0.79 -12.50
C PRO A 347 -14.56 -1.59 -12.13
N VAL A 348 -13.53 -1.58 -12.97
CA VAL A 348 -12.24 -2.22 -12.65
C VAL A 348 -11.62 -1.57 -11.42
N PHE A 349 -11.59 -0.23 -11.35
CA PHE A 349 -11.05 0.48 -10.19
C PHE A 349 -11.93 0.36 -8.93
N ALA A 350 -13.24 0.19 -9.08
CA ALA A 350 -14.10 -0.20 -7.96
C ALA A 350 -13.68 -1.56 -7.38
N MET A 351 -13.44 -2.56 -8.24
CA MET A 351 -12.97 -3.88 -7.81
C MET A 351 -11.56 -3.81 -7.18
N VAL A 352 -10.67 -2.97 -7.70
CA VAL A 352 -9.36 -2.72 -7.08
C VAL A 352 -9.55 -2.16 -5.66
N GLY A 353 -10.43 -1.19 -5.44
CA GLY A 353 -10.75 -0.64 -4.12
C GLY A 353 -11.30 -1.69 -3.16
N ILE A 354 -12.25 -2.51 -3.60
CA ILE A 354 -12.82 -3.62 -2.82
C ILE A 354 -11.74 -4.63 -2.43
N ARG A 355 -10.87 -5.01 -3.36
CA ARG A 355 -9.76 -5.92 -3.12
C ARG A 355 -8.79 -5.37 -2.06
N VAL A 356 -8.42 -4.10 -2.15
CA VAL A 356 -7.52 -3.45 -1.18
C VAL A 356 -8.11 -3.51 0.23
N ALA A 357 -9.39 -3.17 0.38
CA ALA A 357 -10.08 -3.23 1.66
C ALA A 357 -10.16 -4.67 2.21
N ALA A 358 -10.55 -5.63 1.39
CA ALA A 358 -10.70 -7.03 1.81
C ALA A 358 -9.37 -7.62 2.29
N VAL A 359 -8.29 -7.42 1.52
CA VAL A 359 -6.94 -7.91 1.87
C VAL A 359 -6.43 -7.20 3.12
N GLY A 360 -6.64 -5.88 3.23
CA GLY A 360 -6.20 -5.08 4.38
C GLY A 360 -6.87 -5.48 5.69
N VAL A 361 -8.15 -5.85 5.67
CA VAL A 361 -8.90 -6.32 6.85
C VAL A 361 -8.57 -7.79 7.17
N ALA A 362 -8.64 -8.65 6.16
CA ALA A 362 -8.63 -10.08 6.38
C ALA A 362 -7.24 -10.67 6.56
N SER A 363 -6.23 -10.21 5.83
CA SER A 363 -4.91 -10.86 5.82
C SER A 363 -4.19 -10.77 7.17
N PRO A 364 -4.09 -9.59 7.83
CA PRO A 364 -3.48 -9.50 9.15
C PRO A 364 -4.25 -10.30 10.21
N SER A 365 -5.59 -10.24 10.16
CA SER A 365 -6.45 -10.95 11.13
C SER A 365 -6.34 -12.47 10.98
N LEU A 366 -6.39 -12.97 9.75
CA LEU A 366 -6.24 -14.39 9.45
C LEU A 366 -4.87 -14.92 9.92
N MET A 367 -3.82 -14.15 9.67
CA MET A 367 -2.48 -14.49 10.09
C MET A 367 -2.35 -14.63 11.61
N LEU A 368 -3.01 -13.76 12.39
CA LEU A 368 -3.03 -13.85 13.85
C LEU A 368 -3.74 -15.12 14.36
N ASN A 369 -4.65 -15.69 13.57
CA ASN A 369 -5.40 -16.90 13.93
C ASN A 369 -4.66 -18.21 13.57
N ILE A 370 -3.77 -18.18 12.57
CA ILE A 370 -3.08 -19.37 12.05
C ILE A 370 -1.63 -19.51 12.54
N VAL A 371 -1.10 -18.51 13.26
CA VAL A 371 0.29 -18.48 13.77
C VAL A 371 0.28 -18.57 15.31
N PRO A 372 1.21 -19.35 15.93
CA PRO A 372 1.36 -19.40 17.38
C PRO A 372 1.54 -18.00 17.99
N PRO A 373 0.89 -17.68 19.13
CA PRO A 373 0.91 -16.36 19.73
C PRO A 373 2.33 -15.80 19.97
N GLU A 374 3.27 -16.68 20.36
CA GLU A 374 4.64 -16.32 20.70
C GLU A 374 5.45 -15.85 19.51
N GLU A 375 5.12 -16.31 18.29
CA GLU A 375 5.87 -16.03 17.07
C GLU A 375 5.12 -15.08 16.10
N ARG A 376 3.97 -14.54 16.50
CA ARG A 376 3.14 -13.65 15.64
C ARG A 376 3.93 -12.48 15.08
N SER A 377 4.68 -11.77 15.92
CA SER A 377 5.44 -10.59 15.50
C SER A 377 6.53 -10.95 14.47
N LEU A 378 7.22 -12.08 14.69
CA LEU A 378 8.21 -12.61 13.75
C LEU A 378 7.57 -12.96 12.40
N MET A 379 6.44 -13.65 12.43
CA MET A 379 5.78 -14.13 11.23
C MET A 379 5.12 -13.00 10.42
N ILE A 380 4.67 -11.93 11.08
CA ILE A 380 4.23 -10.71 10.40
C ILE A 380 5.38 -10.12 9.59
N GLY A 381 6.53 -9.90 10.21
CA GLY A 381 7.72 -9.40 9.52
C GLY A 381 8.17 -10.30 8.38
N PHE A 382 8.19 -11.63 8.62
CA PHE A 382 8.55 -12.60 7.59
C PHE A 382 7.60 -12.59 6.39
N THR A 383 6.27 -12.59 6.63
CA THR A 383 5.25 -12.51 5.57
C THR A 383 5.40 -11.23 4.75
N GLN A 384 5.62 -10.10 5.40
CA GLN A 384 5.84 -8.83 4.71
C GLN A 384 7.09 -8.87 3.84
N THR A 385 8.21 -9.38 4.37
CA THR A 385 9.46 -9.45 3.61
C THR A 385 9.37 -10.40 2.41
N VAL A 386 8.74 -11.56 2.58
CA VAL A 386 8.48 -12.46 1.43
C VAL A 386 7.57 -11.79 0.41
N GLY A 387 6.52 -11.09 0.85
CA GLY A 387 5.68 -10.27 -0.01
C GLY A 387 6.47 -9.21 -0.77
N GLY A 388 7.36 -8.50 -0.08
CA GLY A 388 8.28 -7.53 -0.70
C GLY A 388 9.19 -8.14 -1.76
N MET A 389 9.70 -9.35 -1.54
CA MET A 389 10.50 -10.08 -2.55
C MET A 389 9.67 -10.42 -3.79
N VAL A 390 8.42 -10.87 -3.60
CA VAL A 390 7.50 -11.12 -4.72
C VAL A 390 7.20 -9.83 -5.46
N VAL A 391 6.97 -8.73 -4.76
CA VAL A 391 6.74 -7.41 -5.37
C VAL A 391 7.94 -6.98 -6.21
N LEU A 392 9.18 -7.24 -5.79
CA LEU A 392 10.35 -6.96 -6.62
C LEU A 392 10.32 -7.74 -7.95
N LEU A 393 9.89 -9.01 -7.92
CA LEU A 393 9.72 -9.78 -9.14
C LEU A 393 8.66 -9.16 -10.07
N THR A 394 7.65 -8.49 -9.53
CA THR A 394 6.62 -7.83 -10.35
C THR A 394 7.14 -6.59 -11.10
N MET A 395 8.35 -6.09 -10.81
CA MET A 395 9.02 -5.06 -11.63
C MET A 395 9.26 -5.54 -13.06
N THR A 396 9.31 -6.87 -13.29
CA THR A 396 9.41 -7.44 -14.64
C THR A 396 8.13 -7.27 -15.47
N SER A 397 7.01 -6.82 -14.90
CA SER A 397 5.74 -6.61 -15.61
C SER A 397 5.90 -5.70 -16.82
N GLY A 398 6.71 -4.64 -16.71
CA GLY A 398 7.01 -3.76 -17.82
C GLY A 398 7.85 -4.40 -18.94
N LEU A 399 8.73 -5.35 -18.59
CA LEU A 399 9.46 -6.15 -19.58
C LEU A 399 8.52 -7.09 -20.33
N ILE A 400 7.56 -7.70 -19.62
CA ILE A 400 6.54 -8.56 -20.25
C ILE A 400 5.72 -7.75 -21.24
N VAL A 401 5.26 -6.56 -20.87
CA VAL A 401 4.53 -5.68 -21.79
C VAL A 401 5.37 -5.28 -22.99
N GLY A 402 6.65 -4.94 -22.78
CA GLY A 402 7.57 -4.56 -23.85
C GLY A 402 7.91 -5.68 -24.82
N ALA A 403 8.03 -6.92 -24.33
CA ALA A 403 8.43 -8.08 -25.13
C ALA A 403 7.26 -8.82 -25.80
N VAL A 404 6.13 -8.96 -25.09
CA VAL A 404 5.01 -9.82 -25.51
C VAL A 404 3.69 -9.02 -25.61
N GLY A 405 3.65 -7.80 -25.12
CA GLY A 405 2.46 -6.93 -25.14
C GLY A 405 1.57 -7.03 -23.91
N TYR A 406 0.55 -6.17 -23.88
CA TYR A 406 -0.42 -6.09 -22.79
C TYR A 406 -1.20 -7.39 -22.54
N PRO A 407 -1.63 -8.18 -23.57
CA PRO A 407 -2.40 -9.41 -23.35
C PRO A 407 -1.73 -10.40 -22.41
N ALA A 408 -0.40 -10.60 -22.57
CA ALA A 408 0.35 -11.54 -21.74
C ALA A 408 0.32 -11.15 -20.25
N LEU A 409 0.54 -9.88 -19.93
CA LEU A 409 0.50 -9.39 -18.56
C LEU A 409 -0.90 -9.52 -17.95
N MET A 410 -1.97 -9.21 -18.71
CA MET A 410 -3.35 -9.32 -18.22
C MET A 410 -3.73 -10.78 -17.94
N ILE A 411 -3.33 -11.72 -18.80
CA ILE A 411 -3.55 -13.16 -18.60
C ILE A 411 -2.78 -13.67 -17.37
N ILE A 412 -1.53 -13.26 -17.18
CA ILE A 412 -0.73 -13.61 -15.99
C ILE A 412 -1.42 -13.09 -14.71
N SER A 413 -1.88 -11.84 -14.73
CA SER A 413 -2.60 -11.23 -13.61
C SER A 413 -3.89 -12.00 -13.30
N LEU A 414 -4.68 -12.34 -14.32
CA LEU A 414 -5.92 -13.10 -14.17
C LEU A 414 -5.65 -14.50 -13.58
N ALA A 415 -4.67 -15.22 -14.14
CA ALA A 415 -4.28 -16.55 -13.64
C ALA A 415 -3.79 -16.50 -12.18
N ALA A 416 -3.01 -15.47 -11.83
CA ALA A 416 -2.55 -15.27 -10.46
C ALA A 416 -3.72 -15.03 -9.48
N TYR A 417 -4.70 -14.20 -9.85
CA TYR A 417 -5.88 -13.98 -9.00
C TYR A 417 -6.75 -15.25 -8.89
N ILE A 418 -6.93 -16.02 -9.96
CA ILE A 418 -7.63 -17.31 -9.90
C ILE A 418 -6.91 -18.26 -8.96
N GLY A 419 -5.58 -18.38 -9.08
CA GLY A 419 -4.77 -19.19 -8.16
C GLY A 419 -4.89 -18.71 -6.70
N ALA A 420 -4.93 -17.39 -6.47
CA ALA A 420 -5.15 -16.83 -5.14
C ALA A 420 -6.52 -17.22 -4.56
N VAL A 421 -7.59 -17.21 -5.36
CA VAL A 421 -8.93 -17.68 -4.94
C VAL A 421 -8.87 -19.14 -4.54
N LEU A 422 -8.30 -20.01 -5.40
CA LEU A 422 -8.22 -21.46 -5.15
C LEU A 422 -7.44 -21.79 -3.87
N LEU A 423 -6.35 -21.07 -3.60
CA LEU A 423 -5.58 -21.24 -2.36
C LEU A 423 -6.31 -20.68 -1.14
N ALA A 424 -6.92 -19.50 -1.26
CA ALA A 424 -7.66 -18.87 -0.17
C ALA A 424 -8.82 -19.74 0.32
N LEU A 425 -9.53 -20.42 -0.59
CA LEU A 425 -10.61 -21.37 -0.25
C LEU A 425 -10.11 -22.57 0.57
N GLN A 426 -8.84 -22.93 0.48
CA GLN A 426 -8.25 -24.08 1.20
C GLN A 426 -7.69 -23.70 2.58
N ILE A 427 -7.65 -22.42 2.95
CA ILE A 427 -7.19 -22.00 4.27
C ILE A 427 -8.28 -22.32 5.30
N ARG A 428 -7.88 -22.93 6.42
CA ARG A 428 -8.76 -23.16 7.57
C ARG A 428 -8.42 -22.16 8.66
N GLU A 429 -9.39 -21.36 9.07
CA GLU A 429 -9.16 -20.28 10.06
C GLU A 429 -9.01 -20.83 11.49
N HIS A 430 -9.69 -21.94 11.78
CA HIS A 430 -9.62 -22.65 13.05
C HIS A 430 -9.32 -24.12 12.76
N PRO A 431 -8.06 -24.58 12.85
CA PRO A 431 -7.72 -25.96 12.54
C PRO A 431 -8.29 -26.97 13.56
N ASP A 432 -8.74 -26.51 14.74
CA ASP A 432 -9.20 -27.35 15.85
C ASP A 432 -10.72 -27.23 16.15
N LEU A 433 -11.50 -26.58 15.28
CA LEU A 433 -12.97 -26.55 15.27
C LEU A 433 -13.46 -27.35 14.02
#